data_7f6d458d007a1f94f353e6ffa70f35d2
#
_entry.id   7f6d458d007a1f94f353e6ffa70f35d2
#
_cell.length_a   1.000
_cell.length_b   1.000
_cell.length_c   1.000
_cell.angle_alpha   90.00
_cell.angle_beta   90.00
_cell.angle_gamma   90.00
#
_symmetry.space_group_name_H-M   'P 1'
#
loop_
_entity.id
_entity.type
_entity.pdbx_description
1 polymer ?
#
loop_
_entity_poly.entity_id
_entity_poly.type
_entity_poly.pdbx_seq_one_letter_code
_entity_poly.pdbx_strand_id
1 'polypeptide(L)'
;MFGTLYIVATPIGNLQDITARALLILKEVSVIFCEDTRVTKKLLNHFDIKTPVDSFHQHSDRAKSVKILELLKSGKNLALVTDAGTPGISDPGNELVKFVRNNLPEASIVPVPGVSAVVAALSVSGFPTDKFIFFGFPPHKNKRQKFFQEVGRAQSTAVFYESCHRIKKALNELAQWLPPDTQIFIARELTKKFESFYHGKIREIMDMEIPEKGEFVVIVSPNIRKKNTNIRITKNTYSEPCS
;
A
#
# COMPACT_ATOMS: atom_id res chain seq x y z
N MET A 1 27.13 -9.73 19.77
CA MET A 1 26.55 -9.47 18.45
C MET A 1 25.14 -8.95 18.70
N PHE A 2 24.70 -7.86 18.04
CA PHE A 2 23.36 -7.31 18.20
C PHE A 2 22.34 -8.19 17.46
N GLY A 3 21.09 -8.19 17.94
CA GLY A 3 19.99 -8.87 17.26
C GLY A 3 19.52 -8.12 16.00
N THR A 4 18.68 -8.78 15.22
CA THR A 4 18.08 -8.27 14.00
C THR A 4 16.61 -7.89 14.22
N LEU A 5 16.20 -6.73 13.72
CA LEU A 5 14.80 -6.34 13.60
C LEU A 5 14.29 -6.70 12.19
N TYR A 6 13.41 -7.70 12.09
CA TYR A 6 12.75 -8.08 10.86
C TYR A 6 11.45 -7.28 10.67
N ILE A 7 11.29 -6.64 9.51
CA ILE A 7 10.06 -5.97 9.11
C ILE A 7 9.30 -6.93 8.20
N VAL A 8 8.30 -7.61 8.73
CA VAL A 8 7.68 -8.78 8.09
C VAL A 8 6.31 -8.41 7.53
N ALA A 9 6.15 -8.53 6.21
CA ALA A 9 4.85 -8.37 5.57
C ALA A 9 3.92 -9.54 5.89
N THR A 10 2.65 -9.22 6.15
CA THR A 10 1.56 -10.15 6.46
C THR A 10 0.51 -10.17 5.35
N PRO A 11 -0.34 -11.22 5.27
CA PRO A 11 -1.44 -11.27 4.31
C PRO A 11 -2.42 -10.09 4.44
N ILE A 12 -3.03 -9.68 3.33
CA ILE A 12 -4.04 -8.61 3.29
C ILE A 12 -5.49 -9.12 3.28
N GLY A 13 -5.65 -10.46 3.33
CA GLY A 13 -6.98 -11.10 3.32
C GLY A 13 -6.92 -12.61 3.20
N ASN A 14 -6.04 -13.13 2.36
CA ASN A 14 -5.84 -14.56 2.17
C ASN A 14 -4.57 -15.04 2.90
N LEU A 15 -4.72 -15.91 3.89
CA LEU A 15 -3.59 -16.44 4.67
C LEU A 15 -2.55 -17.15 3.81
N GLN A 16 -2.93 -17.69 2.64
CA GLN A 16 -2.01 -18.34 1.72
C GLN A 16 -1.00 -17.39 1.05
N ASP A 17 -1.25 -16.09 1.12
CA ASP A 17 -0.34 -15.06 0.55
C ASP A 17 0.87 -14.79 1.46
N ILE A 18 0.98 -15.44 2.61
CA ILE A 18 2.18 -15.34 3.46
C ILE A 18 3.35 -16.07 2.80
N THR A 19 4.54 -15.46 2.84
CA THR A 19 5.71 -16.12 2.28
C THR A 19 6.29 -17.18 3.22
N ALA A 20 6.88 -18.25 2.67
CA ALA A 20 7.58 -19.26 3.45
C ALA A 20 8.67 -18.67 4.35
N ARG A 21 9.40 -17.63 3.85
CA ARG A 21 10.42 -16.92 4.62
C ARG A 21 9.81 -16.16 5.81
N ALA A 22 8.64 -15.55 5.64
CA ALA A 22 7.94 -14.88 6.75
C ALA A 22 7.58 -15.88 7.85
N LEU A 23 7.04 -17.05 7.49
CA LEU A 23 6.71 -18.12 8.45
C LEU A 23 7.94 -18.60 9.23
N LEU A 24 9.08 -18.84 8.57
CA LEU A 24 10.32 -19.24 9.22
C LEU A 24 10.78 -18.19 10.23
N ILE A 25 10.86 -16.93 9.82
CA ILE A 25 11.30 -15.83 10.69
C ILE A 25 10.36 -15.65 11.88
N LEU A 26 9.04 -15.71 11.67
CA LEU A 26 8.07 -15.57 12.75
C LEU A 26 8.15 -16.73 13.78
N LYS A 27 8.64 -17.91 13.38
CA LYS A 27 8.91 -19.02 14.30
C LYS A 27 10.21 -18.88 15.09
N GLU A 28 11.22 -18.22 14.52
CA GLU A 28 12.59 -18.17 15.06
C GLU A 28 12.85 -16.94 15.94
N VAL A 29 12.14 -15.82 15.74
CA VAL A 29 12.37 -14.60 16.52
C VAL A 29 11.94 -14.76 17.98
N SER A 30 12.57 -13.97 18.85
CA SER A 30 12.28 -14.02 20.29
C SER A 30 10.93 -13.40 20.64
N VAL A 31 10.52 -12.33 19.92
CA VAL A 31 9.25 -11.61 20.13
C VAL A 31 8.78 -11.04 18.81
N ILE A 32 7.46 -11.09 18.58
CA ILE A 32 6.78 -10.43 17.47
C ILE A 32 6.06 -9.19 18.02
N PHE A 33 6.40 -8.01 17.50
CA PHE A 33 5.70 -6.76 17.78
C PHE A 33 4.65 -6.50 16.69
N CYS A 34 3.43 -6.11 17.08
CA CYS A 34 2.31 -5.94 16.18
C CYS A 34 1.35 -4.84 16.63
N GLU A 35 0.52 -4.35 15.72
CA GLU A 35 -0.48 -3.32 16.00
C GLU A 35 -1.61 -3.89 16.89
N ASP A 36 -2.30 -4.92 16.42
CA ASP A 36 -3.33 -5.65 17.19
C ASP A 36 -2.89 -7.10 17.45
N THR A 37 -2.63 -7.41 18.73
CA THR A 37 -2.22 -8.76 19.15
C THR A 37 -3.28 -9.82 18.87
N ARG A 38 -4.56 -9.44 18.78
CA ARG A 38 -5.67 -10.36 18.50
C ARG A 38 -5.64 -10.81 17.04
N VAL A 39 -5.38 -9.88 16.12
CA VAL A 39 -5.24 -10.15 14.69
C VAL A 39 -4.02 -11.01 14.43
N THR A 40 -2.87 -10.60 14.96
CA THR A 40 -1.61 -11.33 14.82
C THR A 40 -1.70 -12.75 15.39
N LYS A 41 -2.30 -12.93 16.58
CA LYS A 41 -2.48 -14.27 17.18
C LYS A 41 -3.34 -15.21 16.32
N LYS A 42 -4.35 -14.68 15.58
CA LYS A 42 -5.13 -15.52 14.64
C LYS A 42 -4.23 -16.04 13.51
N LEU A 43 -3.40 -15.17 12.94
CA LEU A 43 -2.41 -15.55 11.91
C LEU A 43 -1.44 -16.61 12.44
N LEU A 44 -0.81 -16.38 13.60
CA LEU A 44 0.17 -17.28 14.19
C LEU A 44 -0.43 -18.63 14.55
N ASN A 45 -1.64 -18.66 15.12
CA ASN A 45 -2.34 -19.89 15.46
C ASN A 45 -2.68 -20.72 14.22
N HIS A 46 -3.03 -20.09 13.09
CA HIS A 46 -3.29 -20.80 11.84
C HIS A 46 -2.06 -21.58 11.34
N PHE A 47 -0.86 -21.03 11.56
CA PHE A 47 0.42 -21.66 11.14
C PHE A 47 1.15 -22.36 12.28
N ASP A 48 0.48 -22.59 13.41
CA ASP A 48 1.05 -23.24 14.62
C ASP A 48 2.36 -22.58 15.10
N ILE A 49 2.40 -21.23 15.09
CA ILE A 49 3.52 -20.43 15.57
C ILE A 49 3.23 -20.00 17.02
N LYS A 50 4.14 -20.33 17.95
CA LYS A 50 3.99 -20.10 19.39
C LYS A 50 4.82 -18.90 19.89
N THR A 51 5.47 -18.18 19.01
CA THR A 51 6.32 -17.04 19.34
C THR A 51 5.55 -15.97 20.13
N PRO A 52 6.10 -15.45 21.23
CA PRO A 52 5.47 -14.40 22.03
C PRO A 52 5.16 -13.16 21.20
N VAL A 53 4.01 -12.53 21.50
CA VAL A 53 3.52 -11.32 20.82
C VAL A 53 3.42 -10.18 21.82
N ASP A 54 3.89 -8.99 21.45
CA ASP A 54 3.71 -7.74 22.21
C ASP A 54 3.15 -6.65 21.28
N SER A 55 2.35 -5.74 21.84
CA SER A 55 1.74 -4.68 21.05
C SER A 55 2.72 -3.54 20.78
N PHE A 56 2.71 -3.04 19.53
CA PHE A 56 3.40 -1.82 19.11
C PHE A 56 2.55 -1.08 18.08
N HIS A 57 2.02 0.09 18.45
CA HIS A 57 1.15 0.92 17.62
C HIS A 57 1.68 2.36 17.55
N GLN A 58 1.10 3.18 16.68
CA GLN A 58 1.56 4.54 16.36
C GLN A 58 1.72 5.45 17.60
N HIS A 59 0.95 5.20 18.67
CA HIS A 59 1.01 5.93 19.93
C HIS A 59 1.75 5.14 21.04
N SER A 60 2.53 4.12 20.67
CA SER A 60 3.32 3.37 21.65
C SER A 60 4.32 4.30 22.34
N ASP A 61 4.39 4.18 23.67
CA ASP A 61 5.28 4.98 24.49
C ASP A 61 6.75 4.78 24.10
N ARG A 62 7.54 5.82 24.28
CA ARG A 62 9.01 5.77 24.15
C ARG A 62 9.61 4.58 24.92
N ALA A 63 9.00 4.19 26.04
CA ALA A 63 9.39 3.03 26.83
C ALA A 63 9.38 1.72 26.04
N LYS A 64 8.40 1.50 25.16
CA LYS A 64 8.36 0.31 24.28
C LYS A 64 9.48 0.31 23.24
N SER A 65 9.75 1.47 22.64
CA SER A 65 10.88 1.60 21.71
C SER A 65 12.21 1.34 22.41
N VAL A 66 12.38 1.79 23.65
CA VAL A 66 13.57 1.50 24.48
C VAL A 66 13.66 0.00 24.79
N LYS A 67 12.55 -0.65 25.19
CA LYS A 67 12.52 -2.11 25.41
C LYS A 67 12.97 -2.88 24.18
N ILE A 68 12.54 -2.48 22.98
CA ILE A 68 12.97 -3.08 21.70
C ILE A 68 14.48 -2.94 21.52
N LEU A 69 15.04 -1.74 21.78
CA LEU A 69 16.49 -1.53 21.71
C LEU A 69 17.27 -2.43 22.69
N GLU A 70 16.80 -2.58 23.92
CA GLU A 70 17.45 -3.44 24.93
C GLU A 70 17.44 -4.91 24.48
N LEU A 71 16.33 -5.39 23.93
CA LEU A 71 16.25 -6.74 23.36
C LEU A 71 17.24 -6.94 22.21
N LEU A 72 17.31 -5.96 21.27
CA LEU A 72 18.28 -6.01 20.18
C LEU A 72 19.74 -5.97 20.68
N LYS A 73 20.03 -5.13 21.69
CA LYS A 73 21.36 -5.06 22.33
C LYS A 73 21.75 -6.38 22.99
N SER A 74 20.78 -7.11 23.55
CA SER A 74 21.02 -8.44 24.14
C SER A 74 21.14 -9.56 23.11
N GLY A 75 21.18 -9.26 21.80
CA GLY A 75 21.34 -10.21 20.71
C GLY A 75 20.06 -10.92 20.30
N LYS A 76 18.89 -10.51 20.78
CA LYS A 76 17.60 -11.12 20.44
C LYS A 76 17.10 -10.64 19.09
N ASN A 77 16.72 -11.56 18.22
CA ASN A 77 16.03 -11.27 16.97
C ASN A 77 14.55 -10.98 17.22
N LEU A 78 14.03 -9.94 16.57
CA LEU A 78 12.66 -9.46 16.74
C LEU A 78 11.98 -9.32 15.40
N ALA A 79 10.66 -9.45 15.36
CA ALA A 79 9.86 -9.13 14.19
C ALA A 79 8.89 -7.99 14.49
N LEU A 80 8.69 -7.10 13.51
CA LEU A 80 7.58 -6.16 13.47
C LEU A 80 6.65 -6.60 12.35
N VAL A 81 5.37 -6.74 12.69
CA VAL A 81 4.28 -7.01 11.74
C VAL A 81 3.21 -5.93 11.87
N THR A 82 2.36 -5.82 10.86
CA THR A 82 1.12 -5.01 10.87
C THR A 82 -0.09 -5.93 10.72
N ASP A 83 -1.29 -5.43 10.90
CA ASP A 83 -2.52 -6.21 10.79
C ASP A 83 -2.72 -6.75 9.37
N ALA A 84 -2.27 -6.00 8.34
CA ALA A 84 -2.35 -6.41 6.94
C ALA A 84 -1.28 -5.72 6.09
N GLY A 85 -0.55 -6.48 5.27
CA GLY A 85 0.41 -5.93 4.30
C GLY A 85 1.81 -5.67 4.89
N THR A 86 2.50 -4.66 4.36
CA THR A 86 3.89 -4.35 4.70
C THR A 86 3.97 -3.26 5.78
N PRO A 87 4.59 -3.53 6.95
CA PRO A 87 4.70 -2.54 8.02
C PRO A 87 5.36 -1.25 7.55
N GLY A 88 4.85 -0.11 8.04
CA GLY A 88 5.37 1.22 7.70
C GLY A 88 4.80 1.82 6.40
N ILE A 89 3.94 1.11 5.68
CA ILE A 89 3.23 1.62 4.49
C ILE A 89 1.78 1.89 4.86
N SER A 90 1.46 3.12 5.24
CA SER A 90 0.18 3.54 5.84
C SER A 90 -0.13 2.89 7.19
N ASP A 91 0.87 2.31 7.82
CA ASP A 91 0.79 1.59 9.09
C ASP A 91 1.91 2.05 10.03
N PRO A 92 1.82 1.74 11.36
CA PRO A 92 2.91 1.94 12.28
C PRO A 92 4.18 1.17 11.86
N GLY A 93 5.33 1.73 12.15
CA GLY A 93 6.60 1.05 11.89
C GLY A 93 7.74 2.00 11.50
N ASN A 94 7.44 3.03 10.71
CA ASN A 94 8.44 4.00 10.26
C ASN A 94 9.17 4.67 11.43
N GLU A 95 8.44 5.06 12.47
CA GLU A 95 9.03 5.69 13.67
C GLU A 95 9.93 4.71 14.43
N LEU A 96 9.54 3.42 14.52
CA LEU A 96 10.39 2.41 15.16
C LEU A 96 11.68 2.18 14.35
N VAL A 97 11.57 2.03 13.04
CA VAL A 97 12.74 1.86 12.15
C VAL A 97 13.69 3.06 12.31
N LYS A 98 13.16 4.28 12.27
CA LYS A 98 13.93 5.50 12.49
C LYS A 98 14.57 5.53 13.87
N PHE A 99 13.82 5.16 14.90
CA PHE A 99 14.31 5.15 16.29
C PHE A 99 15.44 4.13 16.46
N VAL A 100 15.31 2.91 15.94
CA VAL A 100 16.37 1.89 15.99
C VAL A 100 17.61 2.36 15.23
N ARG A 101 17.45 2.87 13.99
CA ARG A 101 18.59 3.39 13.22
C ARG A 101 19.37 4.49 13.92
N ASN A 102 18.68 5.38 14.63
CA ASN A 102 19.31 6.51 15.30
C ASN A 102 19.97 6.14 16.64
N ASN A 103 19.49 5.09 17.32
CA ASN A 103 19.96 4.75 18.69
C ASN A 103 20.74 3.43 18.76
N LEU A 104 20.72 2.64 17.69
CA LEU A 104 21.47 1.38 17.58
C LEU A 104 21.80 1.10 16.11
N PRO A 105 22.68 1.92 15.48
CA PRO A 105 22.99 1.79 14.05
C PRO A 105 23.65 0.47 13.69
N GLU A 106 24.25 -0.23 14.64
CA GLU A 106 24.87 -1.54 14.45
C GLU A 106 23.88 -2.70 14.40
N ALA A 107 22.62 -2.49 14.81
CA ALA A 107 21.58 -3.51 14.68
C ALA A 107 21.11 -3.63 13.23
N SER A 108 21.01 -4.84 12.75
CA SER A 108 20.48 -5.11 11.42
C SER A 108 18.96 -4.89 11.38
N ILE A 109 18.49 -4.16 10.36
CA ILE A 109 17.05 -4.05 10.04
C ILE A 109 16.82 -4.70 8.67
N VAL A 110 16.08 -5.80 8.65
CA VAL A 110 15.93 -6.66 7.47
C VAL A 110 14.48 -6.69 7.02
N PRO A 111 14.16 -6.29 5.76
CA PRO A 111 12.83 -6.46 5.21
C PRO A 111 12.58 -7.91 4.85
N VAL A 112 11.39 -8.39 5.17
CA VAL A 112 10.84 -9.68 4.71
C VAL A 112 9.70 -9.38 3.77
N PRO A 113 9.95 -9.42 2.44
CA PRO A 113 8.96 -9.04 1.44
C PRO A 113 7.71 -9.92 1.49
N GLY A 114 6.61 -9.35 1.10
CA GLY A 114 5.33 -10.02 0.99
C GLY A 114 4.30 -9.13 0.30
N VAL A 115 3.05 -9.27 0.69
CA VAL A 115 1.93 -8.62 0.03
C VAL A 115 1.91 -7.11 0.27
N SER A 116 1.54 -6.38 -0.79
CA SER A 116 1.17 -4.97 -0.74
C SER A 116 -0.09 -4.76 -1.57
N ALA A 117 -1.16 -4.26 -0.95
CA ALA A 117 -2.41 -3.99 -1.65
C ALA A 117 -2.25 -2.99 -2.80
N VAL A 118 -1.35 -2.00 -2.66
CA VAL A 118 -1.01 -1.04 -3.73
C VAL A 118 -0.46 -1.76 -4.95
N VAL A 119 0.57 -2.58 -4.76
CA VAL A 119 1.25 -3.27 -5.87
C VAL A 119 0.33 -4.33 -6.48
N ALA A 120 -0.42 -5.07 -5.65
CA ALA A 120 -1.40 -6.06 -6.12
C ALA A 120 -2.49 -5.41 -6.98
N ALA A 121 -3.05 -4.28 -6.55
CA ALA A 121 -4.05 -3.55 -7.33
C ALA A 121 -3.48 -2.98 -8.64
N LEU A 122 -2.27 -2.40 -8.60
CA LEU A 122 -1.61 -1.86 -9.78
C LEU A 122 -1.35 -2.93 -10.83
N SER A 123 -0.95 -4.14 -10.43
CA SER A 123 -0.63 -5.24 -11.35
C SER A 123 -1.80 -5.70 -12.23
N VAL A 124 -3.05 -5.44 -11.79
CA VAL A 124 -4.28 -5.82 -12.49
C VAL A 124 -5.07 -4.62 -13.02
N SER A 125 -4.60 -3.39 -12.78
CA SER A 125 -5.30 -2.17 -13.19
C SER A 125 -5.22 -1.89 -14.71
N GLY A 126 -4.16 -2.36 -15.37
CA GLY A 126 -3.86 -2.03 -16.77
C GLY A 126 -3.36 -0.60 -16.99
N PHE A 127 -3.11 0.16 -15.93
CA PHE A 127 -2.56 1.52 -16.05
C PHE A 127 -1.02 1.51 -16.09
N PRO A 128 -0.37 2.58 -16.60
CA PRO A 128 1.09 2.70 -16.57
C PRO A 128 1.63 2.63 -15.13
N THR A 129 2.60 1.77 -14.88
CA THR A 129 3.17 1.51 -13.54
C THR A 129 4.67 1.81 -13.42
N ASP A 130 5.30 2.26 -14.49
CA ASP A 130 6.70 2.71 -14.51
C ASP A 130 6.93 3.89 -13.55
N LYS A 131 5.90 4.73 -13.37
CA LYS A 131 5.85 5.80 -12.36
C LYS A 131 4.45 5.86 -11.76
N PHE A 132 4.36 5.74 -10.46
CA PHE A 132 3.10 5.95 -9.74
C PHE A 132 3.34 6.70 -8.43
N ILE A 133 2.30 7.32 -7.90
CA ILE A 133 2.32 8.03 -6.62
C ILE A 133 1.29 7.39 -5.71
N PHE A 134 1.74 6.90 -4.55
CA PHE A 134 0.86 6.43 -3.51
C PHE A 134 0.60 7.54 -2.49
N PHE A 135 -0.65 7.90 -2.30
CA PHE A 135 -1.11 9.01 -1.46
C PHE A 135 -1.54 8.57 -0.05
N GLY A 136 -1.58 7.27 0.24
CA GLY A 136 -2.11 6.76 1.51
C GLY A 136 -3.63 6.93 1.61
N PHE A 137 -4.13 7.20 2.82
CA PHE A 137 -5.56 7.47 3.06
C PHE A 137 -5.89 8.96 2.96
N PRO A 138 -7.02 9.33 2.32
CA PRO A 138 -7.51 10.70 2.37
C PRO A 138 -7.77 11.16 3.81
N PRO A 139 -7.38 12.38 4.19
CA PRO A 139 -7.66 12.93 5.51
C PRO A 139 -9.16 12.93 5.83
N HIS A 140 -9.52 12.80 7.11
CA HIS A 140 -10.94 12.78 7.54
C HIS A 140 -11.66 14.12 7.33
N LYS A 141 -11.01 15.25 7.62
CA LYS A 141 -11.59 16.60 7.55
C LYS A 141 -10.64 17.60 6.89
N ASN A 142 -9.69 18.12 7.67
CA ASN A 142 -8.75 19.15 7.19
C ASN A 142 -7.86 18.60 6.07
N LYS A 143 -7.57 19.43 5.05
CA LYS A 143 -6.72 19.09 3.90
C LYS A 143 -7.29 18.02 2.93
N ARG A 144 -8.52 17.52 3.15
CA ARG A 144 -9.13 16.49 2.31
C ARG A 144 -9.35 17.00 0.86
N GLN A 145 -9.82 18.21 0.69
CA GLN A 145 -9.97 18.83 -0.62
C GLN A 145 -8.62 18.96 -1.34
N LYS A 146 -7.58 19.40 -0.61
CA LYS A 146 -6.22 19.48 -1.16
C LYS A 146 -5.69 18.14 -1.61
N PHE A 147 -5.96 17.08 -0.83
CA PHE A 147 -5.60 15.71 -1.19
C PHE A 147 -6.18 15.30 -2.56
N PHE A 148 -7.49 15.46 -2.79
CA PHE A 148 -8.10 15.11 -4.07
C PHE A 148 -7.66 16.02 -5.21
N GLN A 149 -7.37 17.28 -4.93
CA GLN A 149 -6.76 18.19 -5.90
C GLN A 149 -5.36 17.70 -6.33
N GLU A 150 -4.54 17.23 -5.40
CA GLU A 150 -3.21 16.67 -5.70
C GLU A 150 -3.32 15.36 -6.51
N VAL A 151 -4.22 14.45 -6.13
CA VAL A 151 -4.53 13.24 -6.89
C VAL A 151 -4.96 13.58 -8.31
N GLY A 152 -5.90 14.52 -8.50
CA GLY A 152 -6.41 14.91 -9.81
C GLY A 152 -5.39 15.64 -10.70
N ARG A 153 -4.33 16.22 -10.12
CA ARG A 153 -3.23 16.88 -10.85
C ARG A 153 -2.05 15.96 -11.13
N ALA A 154 -2.06 14.73 -10.62
CA ALA A 154 -0.95 13.81 -10.78
C ALA A 154 -0.69 13.51 -12.27
N GLN A 155 0.58 13.61 -12.67
CA GLN A 155 1.03 13.30 -14.04
C GLN A 155 1.43 11.82 -14.19
N SER A 156 1.44 11.08 -13.09
CA SER A 156 1.67 9.63 -13.03
C SER A 156 0.43 8.95 -12.46
N THR A 157 0.33 7.64 -12.62
CA THR A 157 -0.73 6.85 -11.99
C THR A 157 -0.79 7.15 -10.49
N ALA A 158 -1.95 7.59 -10.01
CA ALA A 158 -2.16 7.93 -8.61
C ALA A 158 -2.93 6.79 -7.91
N VAL A 159 -2.49 6.43 -6.70
CA VAL A 159 -3.09 5.35 -5.91
C VAL A 159 -3.38 5.85 -4.51
N PHE A 160 -4.55 5.52 -3.97
CA PHE A 160 -4.87 5.79 -2.57
C PHE A 160 -5.77 4.70 -1.98
N TYR A 161 -5.76 4.58 -0.65
CA TYR A 161 -6.66 3.71 0.10
C TYR A 161 -7.92 4.46 0.51
N GLU A 162 -9.04 3.74 0.59
CA GLU A 162 -10.24 4.30 1.21
C GLU A 162 -11.04 3.22 1.95
N SER A 163 -11.73 3.64 2.99
CA SER A 163 -12.64 2.79 3.77
C SER A 163 -14.03 2.73 3.15
N CYS A 164 -14.77 1.67 3.47
CA CYS A 164 -16.13 1.46 2.98
C CYS A 164 -17.09 2.63 3.28
N HIS A 165 -16.98 3.22 4.46
CA HIS A 165 -17.85 4.32 4.87
C HIS A 165 -17.61 5.64 4.12
N ARG A 166 -16.53 5.72 3.37
CA ARG A 166 -16.10 6.98 2.72
C ARG A 166 -15.92 6.87 1.22
N ILE A 167 -16.01 5.65 0.65
CA ILE A 167 -15.72 5.43 -0.78
C ILE A 167 -16.60 6.28 -1.70
N LYS A 168 -17.92 6.29 -1.52
CA LYS A 168 -18.82 7.12 -2.34
C LYS A 168 -18.49 8.61 -2.22
N LYS A 169 -18.28 9.09 -0.99
CA LYS A 169 -17.87 10.47 -0.75
C LYS A 169 -16.54 10.78 -1.42
N ALA A 170 -15.56 9.88 -1.32
CA ALA A 170 -14.25 10.06 -1.92
C ALA A 170 -14.32 10.13 -3.45
N LEU A 171 -15.13 9.30 -4.11
CA LEU A 171 -15.34 9.34 -5.55
C LEU A 171 -16.02 10.64 -5.99
N ASN A 172 -17.05 11.11 -5.26
CA ASN A 172 -17.71 12.39 -5.51
C ASN A 172 -16.73 13.58 -5.40
N GLU A 173 -15.88 13.59 -4.38
CA GLU A 173 -14.89 14.64 -4.19
C GLU A 173 -13.78 14.57 -5.26
N LEU A 174 -13.34 13.38 -5.62
CA LEU A 174 -12.34 13.16 -6.66
C LEU A 174 -12.84 13.62 -8.04
N ALA A 175 -14.11 13.31 -8.38
CA ALA A 175 -14.73 13.70 -9.65
C ALA A 175 -14.73 15.21 -9.91
N GLN A 176 -14.68 16.03 -8.86
CA GLN A 176 -14.58 17.51 -8.99
C GLN A 176 -13.23 17.97 -9.55
N TRP A 177 -12.20 17.12 -9.48
CA TRP A 177 -10.83 17.45 -9.88
C TRP A 177 -10.35 16.69 -11.12
N LEU A 178 -11.19 15.80 -11.67
CA LEU A 178 -10.86 14.97 -12.81
C LEU A 178 -11.73 15.32 -14.03
N PRO A 179 -11.16 15.27 -15.24
CA PRO A 179 -11.96 15.19 -16.46
C PRO A 179 -12.93 14.00 -16.40
N PRO A 180 -14.18 14.12 -16.89
CA PRO A 180 -15.20 13.05 -16.84
C PRO A 180 -14.77 11.73 -17.51
N ASP A 181 -13.86 11.79 -18.47
CA ASP A 181 -13.33 10.65 -19.20
C ASP A 181 -12.07 10.02 -18.57
N THR A 182 -11.63 10.52 -17.40
CA THR A 182 -10.47 9.95 -16.69
C THR A 182 -10.79 8.50 -16.29
N GLN A 183 -9.88 7.59 -16.62
CA GLN A 183 -10.02 6.17 -16.27
C GLN A 183 -9.70 5.97 -14.79
N ILE A 184 -10.56 5.21 -14.12
CA ILE A 184 -10.43 4.82 -12.71
C ILE A 184 -10.46 3.30 -12.63
N PHE A 185 -9.65 2.75 -11.76
CA PHE A 185 -9.71 1.36 -11.34
C PHE A 185 -9.89 1.30 -9.83
N ILE A 186 -10.83 0.49 -9.37
CA ILE A 186 -11.10 0.29 -7.95
C ILE A 186 -10.99 -1.20 -7.66
N ALA A 187 -10.06 -1.56 -6.78
CA ALA A 187 -10.00 -2.90 -6.21
C ALA A 187 -10.64 -2.88 -4.81
N ARG A 188 -11.61 -3.76 -4.61
CA ARG A 188 -12.31 -3.91 -3.34
C ARG A 188 -12.03 -5.29 -2.75
N GLU A 189 -11.74 -5.37 -1.46
CA GLU A 189 -11.55 -6.63 -0.71
C GLU A 189 -10.53 -7.57 -1.38
N LEU A 190 -9.39 -7.01 -1.83
CA LEU A 190 -8.30 -7.76 -2.46
C LEU A 190 -7.95 -9.02 -1.68
N THR A 191 -7.83 -10.14 -2.39
CA THR A 191 -7.53 -11.49 -1.89
C THR A 191 -8.59 -12.12 -0.98
N LYS A 192 -9.67 -11.40 -0.65
CA LYS A 192 -10.75 -11.86 0.23
C LYS A 192 -11.89 -12.51 -0.55
N LYS A 193 -12.81 -13.16 0.16
CA LYS A 193 -13.97 -13.86 -0.42
C LYS A 193 -14.83 -12.99 -1.36
N PHE A 194 -14.92 -11.68 -1.09
CA PHE A 194 -15.75 -10.74 -1.85
C PHE A 194 -14.91 -9.77 -2.67
N GLU A 195 -13.73 -10.24 -3.13
CA GLU A 195 -12.90 -9.49 -4.06
C GLU A 195 -13.71 -9.04 -5.28
N SER A 196 -13.58 -7.77 -5.63
CA SER A 196 -14.23 -7.22 -6.81
C SER A 196 -13.46 -6.04 -7.38
N PHE A 197 -13.54 -5.90 -8.71
CA PHE A 197 -12.86 -4.85 -9.46
C PHE A 197 -13.88 -4.04 -10.25
N TYR A 198 -13.68 -2.71 -10.26
CA TYR A 198 -14.46 -1.77 -11.04
C TYR A 198 -13.50 -0.99 -11.93
N HIS A 199 -13.75 -0.94 -13.22
CA HIS A 199 -12.92 -0.25 -14.18
C HIS A 199 -13.78 0.53 -15.16
N GLY A 200 -13.47 1.79 -15.39
CA GLY A 200 -14.20 2.64 -16.33
C GLY A 200 -13.85 4.12 -16.16
N LYS A 201 -14.51 4.97 -16.90
CA LYS A 201 -14.42 6.42 -16.75
C LYS A 201 -15.02 6.84 -15.41
N ILE A 202 -14.48 7.90 -14.80
CA ILE A 202 -14.98 8.38 -13.49
C ILE A 202 -16.50 8.61 -13.52
N ARG A 203 -17.06 9.19 -14.60
CA ARG A 203 -18.50 9.37 -14.77
C ARG A 203 -19.27 8.06 -14.75
N GLU A 204 -18.74 6.99 -15.36
CA GLU A 204 -19.38 5.66 -15.41
C GLU A 204 -19.28 4.95 -14.05
N ILE A 205 -18.12 5.08 -13.38
CA ILE A 205 -17.91 4.55 -12.03
C ILE A 205 -18.87 5.18 -11.02
N MET A 206 -19.21 6.46 -11.19
CA MET A 206 -20.16 7.16 -10.31
C MET A 206 -21.59 6.59 -10.37
N ASP A 207 -21.97 6.02 -11.53
CA ASP A 207 -23.29 5.40 -11.76
C ASP A 207 -23.31 3.91 -11.34
N MET A 208 -22.15 3.33 -11.01
CA MET A 208 -22.08 1.92 -10.59
C MET A 208 -22.51 1.74 -9.13
N GLU A 209 -23.17 0.62 -8.86
CA GLU A 209 -23.47 0.20 -7.50
C GLU A 209 -22.24 -0.45 -6.85
N ILE A 210 -21.48 0.35 -6.09
CA ILE A 210 -20.30 -0.12 -5.35
C ILE A 210 -20.73 -0.37 -3.90
N PRO A 211 -20.61 -1.62 -3.37
CA PRO A 211 -20.98 -1.94 -2.00
C PRO A 211 -20.17 -1.12 -0.99
N GLU A 212 -20.86 -0.51 -0.02
CA GLU A 212 -20.25 0.24 1.07
C GLU A 212 -19.78 -0.69 2.21
N LYS A 213 -19.04 -1.76 1.84
CA LYS A 213 -18.42 -2.73 2.77
C LYS A 213 -17.06 -3.12 2.25
N GLY A 214 -16.10 -3.26 3.16
CA GLY A 214 -14.76 -3.71 2.85
C GLY A 214 -13.75 -2.56 2.69
N GLU A 215 -12.57 -2.90 2.18
CA GLU A 215 -11.43 -2.02 2.00
C GLU A 215 -11.18 -1.80 0.50
N PHE A 216 -10.74 -0.60 0.15
CA PHE A 216 -10.61 -0.18 -1.23
C PHE A 216 -9.21 0.34 -1.55
N VAL A 217 -8.72 -0.05 -2.71
CA VAL A 217 -7.60 0.61 -3.38
C VAL A 217 -8.17 1.30 -4.61
N VAL A 218 -8.02 2.61 -4.69
CA VAL A 218 -8.47 3.42 -5.83
C VAL A 218 -7.25 3.84 -6.63
N ILE A 219 -7.29 3.60 -7.94
CA ILE A 219 -6.22 3.95 -8.86
C ILE A 219 -6.81 4.88 -9.93
N VAL A 220 -6.12 5.99 -10.14
CA VAL A 220 -6.47 7.01 -11.13
C VAL A 220 -5.42 7.00 -12.21
N SER A 221 -5.85 6.89 -13.47
CA SER A 221 -4.94 6.99 -14.60
C SER A 221 -4.25 8.36 -14.64
N PRO A 222 -3.02 8.44 -15.15
CA PRO A 222 -2.31 9.72 -15.24
C PRO A 222 -3.09 10.72 -16.10
N ASN A 223 -3.14 11.98 -15.65
CA ASN A 223 -3.72 13.06 -16.43
C ASN A 223 -2.73 13.49 -17.53
N ILE A 224 -2.57 12.62 -18.53
CA ILE A 224 -1.74 12.94 -19.70
C ILE A 224 -2.57 13.87 -20.57
N ARG A 225 -2.40 15.17 -20.41
CA ARG A 225 -2.84 16.13 -21.44
C ARG A 225 -2.20 15.65 -22.74
N LYS A 226 -3.01 15.23 -23.73
CA LYS A 226 -2.52 14.94 -25.09
C LYS A 226 -1.71 16.16 -25.52
N LYS A 227 -0.37 16.06 -25.52
CA LYS A 227 0.42 17.01 -26.29
C LYS A 227 -0.11 16.87 -27.70
N ASN A 228 -0.65 17.96 -28.26
CA ASN A 228 -0.95 18.04 -29.69
C ASN A 228 0.36 17.79 -30.43
N THR A 229 0.65 16.55 -30.68
CA THR A 229 1.63 16.15 -31.69
C THR A 229 0.95 16.41 -33.01
N ASN A 230 1.10 17.63 -33.52
CA ASN A 230 0.90 17.91 -34.91
C ASN A 230 1.93 17.07 -35.66
N ILE A 231 1.56 15.84 -36.00
CA ILE A 231 2.30 15.02 -36.95
C ILE A 231 2.13 15.75 -38.28
N ARG A 232 3.11 16.57 -38.64
CA ARG A 232 3.26 17.03 -40.02
C ARG A 232 3.56 15.78 -40.84
N ILE A 233 2.55 15.28 -41.54
CA ILE A 233 2.75 14.29 -42.60
C ILE A 233 3.42 15.04 -43.76
N THR A 234 4.73 14.99 -43.85
CA THR A 234 5.47 15.38 -45.07
C THR A 234 5.20 14.27 -46.09
N LYS A 235 4.33 14.55 -47.08
CA LYS A 235 4.24 13.71 -48.25
C LYS A 235 5.56 13.83 -49.02
N ASN A 236 6.39 12.79 -48.97
CA ASN A 236 7.47 12.62 -49.93
C ASN A 236 6.82 12.23 -51.27
N THR A 237 6.73 13.20 -52.18
CA THR A 237 6.51 12.93 -53.59
C THR A 237 7.81 12.46 -54.18
N TYR A 238 7.99 11.16 -54.33
CA TYR A 238 8.98 10.62 -55.23
C TYR A 238 8.50 10.86 -56.63
N SER A 239 9.12 11.76 -57.37
CA SER A 239 9.08 11.87 -58.81
C SER A 239 9.94 10.75 -59.40
N GLU A 240 9.31 9.81 -60.08
CA GLU A 240 10.03 8.84 -60.92
C GLU A 240 10.77 9.59 -62.06
N PRO A 241 12.01 9.24 -62.38
CA PRO A 241 12.62 9.68 -63.65
C PRO A 241 12.10 8.81 -64.78
N CYS A 242 11.52 9.47 -65.79
CA CYS A 242 11.23 8.87 -67.10
C CYS A 242 12.55 8.51 -67.81
N SER A 243 12.42 7.43 -68.61
CA SER A 243 13.23 6.90 -69.73
C SER A 243 14.26 5.86 -69.41
#